data_279288f6d9b60a828af3512ed0894860
#
_entry.id   279288f6d9b60a828af3512ed0894860
#
_cell.length_a   1.000
_cell.length_b   1.000
_cell.length_c   1.000
_cell.angle_alpha   90.00
_cell.angle_beta   90.00
_cell.angle_gamma   90.00
#
_symmetry.space_group_name_H-M   'P 1'
#
loop_
_entity.id
_entity.type
_entity.pdbx_description
1 polymer ?
#
loop_
_entity_poly.entity_id
_entity_poly.type
_entity_poly.pdbx_seq_one_letter_code
_entity_poly.pdbx_strand_id
1 'polypeptide(L)'
;MAKNAVTDWDSAPANNSDIAGINIAEGCPAGGINDAIRTLMAQVATWLGGASAPLPKSGGVVTGAVTGLANGSSVIDGSGTARTIGYRAVPLTSKTTSYSIAAADVGQGISTSAGITVPANATTPFAIGDTIAIYNNSTSNITITQSAGVTLRLVGTSTIGSRTLAQRGLCTLLKVGSDEWIVSGGGLA
;
A
#
# COMPACT_ATOMS: atom_id res chain seq x y z
N MET A 1 -34.05 1.96 23.03
CA MET A 1 -33.16 0.79 23.30
C MET A 1 -32.05 1.30 24.21
N ALA A 2 -31.73 0.59 25.30
CA ALA A 2 -30.72 1.05 26.25
C ALA A 2 -29.37 1.18 25.58
N LYS A 3 -28.62 2.27 25.83
CA LYS A 3 -27.29 2.56 25.29
C LYS A 3 -26.24 1.92 26.17
N ASN A 4 -25.96 0.62 25.97
CA ASN A 4 -25.11 -0.18 26.82
C ASN A 4 -23.61 -0.10 26.45
N ALA A 5 -23.30 0.39 25.26
CA ALA A 5 -21.95 0.55 24.76
C ALA A 5 -21.82 1.82 23.90
N VAL A 6 -20.59 2.30 23.69
CA VAL A 6 -20.31 3.47 22.85
C VAL A 6 -20.82 3.28 21.41
N THR A 7 -20.81 2.05 20.92
CA THR A 7 -21.31 1.69 19.59
C THR A 7 -22.83 1.81 19.43
N ASP A 8 -23.57 1.91 20.54
CA ASP A 8 -25.03 2.10 20.54
C ASP A 8 -25.42 3.58 20.49
N TRP A 9 -24.45 4.48 20.65
CA TRP A 9 -24.73 5.92 20.67
C TRP A 9 -25.08 6.43 19.28
N ASP A 10 -26.01 7.38 19.23
CA ASP A 10 -26.44 8.03 18.01
C ASP A 10 -25.65 9.34 17.82
N SER A 11 -25.36 9.72 16.59
CA SER A 11 -24.76 11.01 16.27
C SER A 11 -25.68 12.21 16.49
N ALA A 12 -27.01 11.98 16.52
CA ALA A 12 -27.98 12.99 16.88
C ALA A 12 -28.21 12.97 18.40
N PRO A 13 -27.87 14.04 19.14
CA PRO A 13 -27.91 14.06 20.61
C PRO A 13 -29.28 13.70 21.19
N ALA A 14 -30.40 14.13 20.54
CA ALA A 14 -31.75 13.88 21.00
C ALA A 14 -32.13 12.38 21.04
N ASN A 15 -31.40 11.53 20.30
CA ASN A 15 -31.62 10.08 20.28
C ASN A 15 -30.91 9.36 21.43
N ASN A 16 -30.02 10.04 22.16
CA ASN A 16 -29.30 9.51 23.32
C ASN A 16 -30.03 9.89 24.62
N SER A 17 -31.15 9.29 24.88
CA SER A 17 -32.01 9.61 26.03
C SER A 17 -31.74 8.72 27.25
N ASP A 18 -30.91 7.69 27.12
CA ASP A 18 -30.47 6.84 28.23
C ASP A 18 -29.02 6.38 28.07
N ILE A 19 -28.42 5.99 29.19
CA ILE A 19 -27.12 5.31 29.22
C ILE A 19 -27.21 4.11 30.18
N ALA A 20 -27.12 2.91 29.66
CA ALA A 20 -27.31 1.65 30.40
C ALA A 20 -28.60 1.60 31.22
N GLY A 21 -29.70 2.18 30.67
CA GLY A 21 -30.99 2.26 31.33
C GLY A 21 -31.16 3.46 32.30
N ILE A 22 -30.12 4.27 32.51
CA ILE A 22 -30.23 5.51 33.29
C ILE A 22 -30.79 6.61 32.37
N ASN A 23 -31.92 7.18 32.75
CA ASN A 23 -32.54 8.26 31.99
C ASN A 23 -31.69 9.53 32.03
N ILE A 24 -31.27 10.00 30.85
CA ILE A 24 -30.51 11.24 30.62
C ILE A 24 -31.23 12.20 29.69
N ALA A 25 -32.50 11.93 29.38
CA ALA A 25 -33.31 12.83 28.58
C ALA A 25 -33.51 14.19 29.31
N GLU A 26 -33.87 15.22 28.55
CA GLU A 26 -34.16 16.52 29.12
C GLU A 26 -35.23 16.42 30.21
N GLY A 27 -34.99 17.06 31.36
CA GLY A 27 -35.83 16.95 32.53
C GLY A 27 -35.59 15.68 33.38
N CYS A 28 -34.57 14.88 33.14
CA CYS A 28 -34.21 13.75 33.97
C CYS A 28 -33.91 14.16 35.43
N PRO A 29 -34.11 13.26 36.41
CA PRO A 29 -33.78 13.55 37.82
C PRO A 29 -32.29 13.83 38.01
N ALA A 30 -31.94 14.92 38.69
CA ALA A 30 -30.55 15.32 38.95
C ALA A 30 -29.74 14.24 39.68
N GLY A 31 -30.37 13.43 40.52
CA GLY A 31 -29.72 12.34 41.25
C GLY A 31 -29.16 11.22 40.36
N GLY A 32 -29.64 11.05 39.14
CA GLY A 32 -29.14 10.04 38.20
C GLY A 32 -27.96 10.50 37.36
N ILE A 33 -27.70 11.82 37.28
CA ILE A 33 -26.64 12.36 36.39
C ILE A 33 -25.24 11.87 36.78
N ASN A 34 -24.97 11.80 38.10
CA ASN A 34 -23.67 11.31 38.57
C ASN A 34 -23.42 9.84 38.14
N ASP A 35 -24.42 9.00 38.26
CA ASP A 35 -24.34 7.60 37.88
C ASP A 35 -24.25 7.45 36.34
N ALA A 36 -24.95 8.29 35.60
CA ALA A 36 -24.86 8.35 34.14
C ALA A 36 -23.47 8.74 33.69
N ILE A 37 -22.86 9.75 34.30
CA ILE A 37 -21.46 10.17 33.97
C ILE A 37 -20.47 9.04 34.26
N ARG A 38 -20.59 8.37 35.41
CA ARG A 38 -19.70 7.25 35.76
C ARG A 38 -19.86 6.08 34.77
N THR A 39 -21.07 5.79 34.36
CA THR A 39 -21.38 4.76 33.37
C THR A 39 -20.82 5.14 32.00
N LEU A 40 -20.95 6.40 31.59
CA LEU A 40 -20.34 6.93 30.39
C LEU A 40 -18.81 6.75 30.40
N MET A 41 -18.17 7.13 31.48
CA MET A 41 -16.71 6.97 31.64
C MET A 41 -16.28 5.51 31.54
N ALA A 42 -17.06 4.59 32.15
CA ALA A 42 -16.78 3.16 32.07
C ALA A 42 -16.97 2.61 30.65
N GLN A 43 -18.02 3.02 29.93
CA GLN A 43 -18.23 2.62 28.53
C GLN A 43 -17.10 3.12 27.61
N VAL A 44 -16.69 4.39 27.77
CA VAL A 44 -15.55 4.96 27.01
C VAL A 44 -14.25 4.24 27.33
N ALA A 45 -13.97 3.97 28.61
CA ALA A 45 -12.77 3.23 29.01
C ALA A 45 -12.75 1.81 28.43
N THR A 46 -13.89 1.12 28.47
CA THR A 46 -14.05 -0.21 27.86
C THR A 46 -13.83 -0.17 26.35
N TRP A 47 -14.40 0.85 25.67
CA TRP A 47 -14.19 1.01 24.22
C TRP A 47 -12.75 1.31 23.86
N LEU A 48 -12.09 2.20 24.60
CA LEU A 48 -10.68 2.53 24.39
C LEU A 48 -9.71 1.34 24.66
N GLY A 49 -10.10 0.43 25.55
CA GLY A 49 -9.34 -0.80 25.85
C GLY A 49 -9.75 -2.03 25.05
N GLY A 50 -10.80 -1.92 24.23
CA GLY A 50 -11.39 -3.05 23.51
C GLY A 50 -10.82 -3.23 22.10
N ALA A 51 -11.24 -4.32 21.45
CA ALA A 51 -10.84 -4.65 20.06
C ALA A 51 -11.28 -3.60 19.01
N SER A 52 -12.26 -2.76 19.35
CA SER A 52 -12.77 -1.67 18.50
C SER A 52 -12.17 -0.31 18.88
N ALA A 53 -11.14 -0.28 19.72
CA ALA A 53 -10.49 0.98 20.13
C ALA A 53 -9.91 1.72 18.92
N PRO A 54 -10.09 3.05 18.82
CA PRO A 54 -9.43 3.84 17.79
C PRO A 54 -7.92 3.84 18.03
N LEU A 55 -7.14 3.75 16.95
CA LEU A 55 -5.71 3.93 17.04
C LEU A 55 -5.38 5.38 17.47
N PRO A 56 -4.43 5.59 18.38
CA PRO A 56 -4.00 6.94 18.74
C PRO A 56 -3.53 7.73 17.52
N LYS A 57 -3.93 9.00 17.41
CA LYS A 57 -3.48 9.89 16.31
C LYS A 57 -1.97 10.13 16.28
N SER A 58 -1.30 9.97 17.42
CA SER A 58 0.17 10.10 17.54
C SER A 58 0.95 8.85 17.13
N GLY A 59 0.26 7.86 16.59
CA GLY A 59 0.84 6.56 16.27
C GLY A 59 0.71 5.59 17.45
N GLY A 60 0.26 4.39 17.16
CA GLY A 60 0.17 3.28 18.11
C GLY A 60 0.72 2.02 17.47
N VAL A 61 1.20 1.10 18.28
CA VAL A 61 1.60 -0.22 17.81
C VAL A 61 0.34 -1.06 17.62
N VAL A 62 0.10 -1.52 16.41
CA VAL A 62 -0.93 -2.52 16.13
C VAL A 62 -0.33 -3.88 16.46
N THR A 63 -0.68 -4.45 17.63
CA THR A 63 -0.18 -5.76 18.07
C THR A 63 -1.01 -6.92 17.53
N GLY A 64 -2.20 -6.65 16.99
CA GLY A 64 -3.08 -7.63 16.36
C GLY A 64 -2.95 -7.65 14.84
N ALA A 65 -3.51 -8.69 14.20
CA ALA A 65 -3.58 -8.75 12.75
C ALA A 65 -4.43 -7.58 12.20
N VAL A 66 -3.85 -6.81 11.29
CA VAL A 66 -4.61 -5.82 10.51
C VAL A 66 -5.29 -6.57 9.37
N THR A 67 -6.59 -6.81 9.49
CA THR A 67 -7.39 -7.48 8.47
C THR A 67 -8.08 -6.47 7.56
N GLY A 68 -8.28 -6.81 6.30
CA GLY A 68 -9.01 -5.96 5.35
C GLY A 68 -8.15 -4.92 4.61
N LEU A 69 -6.82 -4.95 4.75
CA LEU A 69 -5.96 -4.19 3.85
C LEU A 69 -6.01 -4.81 2.46
N ALA A 70 -6.43 -4.04 1.48
CA ALA A 70 -6.40 -4.46 0.08
C ALA A 70 -4.94 -4.55 -0.42
N ASN A 71 -4.71 -5.38 -1.45
CA ASN A 71 -3.43 -5.37 -2.16
C ASN A 71 -3.15 -3.95 -2.67
N GLY A 72 -1.93 -3.48 -2.46
CA GLY A 72 -1.53 -2.14 -2.88
C GLY A 72 -1.93 -1.02 -1.90
N SER A 73 -2.50 -1.34 -0.73
CA SER A 73 -2.65 -0.35 0.34
C SER A 73 -1.28 0.24 0.69
N SER A 74 -1.24 1.53 0.98
CA SER A 74 0.00 2.21 1.37
C SER A 74 0.02 2.52 2.87
N VAL A 75 1.21 2.55 3.43
CA VAL A 75 1.52 3.07 4.75
C VAL A 75 2.49 4.23 4.62
N ILE A 76 2.41 5.20 5.53
CA ILE A 76 3.39 6.28 5.61
C ILE A 76 4.58 5.77 6.43
N ASP A 77 5.77 5.78 5.84
CA ASP A 77 7.00 5.44 6.55
C ASP A 77 7.47 6.56 7.48
N GLY A 78 8.51 6.30 8.27
CA GLY A 78 9.07 7.27 9.22
C GLY A 78 9.62 8.55 8.60
N SER A 79 9.78 8.60 7.28
CA SER A 79 10.19 9.80 6.52
C SER A 79 8.99 10.58 5.94
N GLY A 80 7.76 10.13 6.20
CA GLY A 80 6.55 10.73 5.65
C GLY A 80 6.22 10.29 4.23
N THR A 81 6.93 9.30 3.68
CA THR A 81 6.70 8.79 2.33
C THR A 81 5.69 7.66 2.34
N ALA A 82 4.69 7.72 1.45
CA ALA A 82 3.74 6.63 1.26
C ALA A 82 4.46 5.43 0.60
N ARG A 83 4.44 4.28 1.28
CA ARG A 83 4.97 3.01 0.78
C ARG A 83 3.84 2.02 0.61
N THR A 84 3.79 1.37 -0.52
CA THR A 84 2.82 0.30 -0.75
C THR A 84 3.17 -0.91 0.10
N ILE A 85 2.18 -1.46 0.81
CA ILE A 85 2.34 -2.72 1.54
C ILE A 85 2.48 -3.84 0.50
N GLY A 86 3.47 -4.72 0.71
CA GLY A 86 3.74 -5.82 -0.19
C GLY A 86 2.51 -6.71 -0.46
N TYR A 87 2.42 -7.19 -1.68
CA TYR A 87 1.35 -8.08 -2.10
C TYR A 87 1.56 -9.51 -1.58
N ARG A 88 0.49 -10.22 -1.29
CA ARG A 88 0.55 -11.69 -1.03
C ARG A 88 0.91 -12.48 -2.29
N ALA A 89 0.59 -11.92 -3.45
CA ALA A 89 1.02 -12.39 -4.76
C ALA A 89 1.48 -11.17 -5.56
N VAL A 90 2.50 -11.31 -6.39
CA VAL A 90 2.93 -10.23 -7.28
C VAL A 90 1.83 -10.00 -8.32
N PRO A 91 1.15 -8.85 -8.35
CA PRO A 91 0.17 -8.56 -9.37
C PRO A 91 0.84 -8.55 -10.74
N LEU A 92 0.22 -9.20 -11.71
CA LEU A 92 0.75 -9.29 -13.06
C LEU A 92 -0.13 -8.46 -14.01
N THR A 93 0.44 -7.39 -14.57
CA THR A 93 -0.24 -6.57 -15.58
C THR A 93 0.15 -7.00 -16.98
N SER A 94 -0.80 -7.01 -17.92
CA SER A 94 -0.54 -7.41 -19.31
C SER A 94 -0.31 -6.19 -20.20
N LYS A 95 0.73 -6.23 -21.03
CA LYS A 95 1.05 -5.22 -22.05
C LYS A 95 1.22 -5.89 -23.41
N THR A 96 0.44 -5.47 -24.38
CA THR A 96 0.47 -6.05 -25.75
C THR A 96 1.15 -5.13 -26.77
N THR A 97 1.49 -3.89 -26.37
CA THR A 97 2.20 -2.91 -27.16
C THR A 97 3.44 -2.44 -26.42
N SER A 98 4.37 -1.79 -27.12
CA SER A 98 5.56 -1.19 -26.50
C SER A 98 5.15 -0.30 -25.33
N TYR A 99 5.81 -0.47 -24.19
CA TYR A 99 5.41 0.17 -22.93
C TYR A 99 6.61 0.78 -22.21
N SER A 100 6.45 2.00 -21.74
CA SER A 100 7.40 2.64 -20.83
C SER A 100 6.94 2.36 -19.40
N ILE A 101 7.82 1.81 -18.57
CA ILE A 101 7.49 1.51 -17.16
C ILE A 101 7.12 2.80 -16.42
N ALA A 102 6.16 2.69 -15.50
CA ALA A 102 5.63 3.76 -14.69
C ALA A 102 5.81 3.48 -13.19
N ALA A 103 5.72 4.51 -12.36
CA ALA A 103 5.82 4.36 -10.90
C ALA A 103 4.76 3.38 -10.34
N ALA A 104 3.62 3.25 -11.00
CA ALA A 104 2.57 2.29 -10.62
C ALA A 104 2.96 0.81 -10.83
N ASP A 105 4.02 0.53 -11.61
CA ASP A 105 4.49 -0.84 -11.84
C ASP A 105 5.45 -1.34 -10.74
N VAL A 106 5.86 -0.46 -9.82
CA VAL A 106 6.80 -0.80 -8.75
C VAL A 106 6.21 -1.90 -7.85
N GLY A 107 7.00 -2.92 -7.58
CA GLY A 107 6.58 -4.08 -6.79
C GLY A 107 5.64 -5.03 -7.53
N GLN A 108 5.43 -4.83 -8.83
CA GLN A 108 4.55 -5.64 -9.67
C GLN A 108 5.33 -6.38 -10.75
N GLY A 109 4.63 -7.27 -11.45
CA GLY A 109 5.09 -7.96 -12.65
C GLY A 109 4.38 -7.43 -13.90
N ILE A 110 5.14 -7.31 -14.99
CA ILE A 110 4.62 -6.98 -16.31
C ILE A 110 4.75 -8.20 -17.19
N SER A 111 3.62 -8.74 -17.66
CA SER A 111 3.58 -9.75 -18.72
C SER A 111 3.45 -9.03 -20.06
N THR A 112 4.48 -9.05 -20.88
CA THR A 112 4.49 -8.27 -22.12
C THR A 112 4.72 -9.14 -23.35
N SER A 113 4.10 -8.77 -24.47
CA SER A 113 4.40 -9.33 -25.80
C SER A 113 5.16 -8.34 -26.69
N ALA A 114 5.56 -7.18 -26.15
CA ALA A 114 6.26 -6.12 -26.88
C ALA A 114 7.42 -5.53 -26.04
N GLY A 115 8.22 -4.66 -26.65
CA GLY A 115 9.36 -4.03 -25.99
C GLY A 115 8.98 -3.18 -24.76
N ILE A 116 9.88 -3.12 -23.80
CA ILE A 116 9.78 -2.32 -22.58
C ILE A 116 10.81 -1.21 -22.63
N THR A 117 10.45 0.00 -22.25
CA THR A 117 11.36 1.14 -22.13
C THR A 117 11.55 1.50 -20.65
N VAL A 118 12.79 1.69 -20.24
CA VAL A 118 13.19 2.22 -18.94
C VAL A 118 13.38 3.73 -19.11
N PRO A 119 12.48 4.57 -18.58
CA PRO A 119 12.53 6.02 -18.75
C PRO A 119 13.58 6.68 -17.86
N ALA A 120 14.02 7.89 -18.24
CA ALA A 120 14.83 8.72 -17.39
C ALA A 120 14.07 9.16 -16.14
N ASN A 121 14.78 9.34 -15.02
CA ASN A 121 14.17 9.75 -13.74
C ASN A 121 13.45 11.11 -13.82
N ALA A 122 13.93 11.99 -14.68
CA ALA A 122 13.28 13.29 -14.95
C ALA A 122 11.90 13.14 -15.60
N THR A 123 11.66 12.07 -16.35
CA THR A 123 10.37 11.79 -17.02
C THR A 123 9.44 11.01 -16.10
N THR A 124 9.97 9.98 -15.43
CA THR A 124 9.22 9.15 -14.48
C THR A 124 10.09 8.92 -13.25
N PRO A 125 9.81 9.62 -12.14
CA PRO A 125 10.60 9.50 -10.93
C PRO A 125 10.33 8.15 -10.26
N PHE A 126 11.41 7.38 -10.07
CA PHE A 126 11.44 6.15 -9.28
C PHE A 126 12.36 6.34 -8.08
N ALA A 127 12.08 5.69 -6.98
CA ALA A 127 12.96 5.66 -5.81
C ALA A 127 14.07 4.62 -5.97
N ILE A 128 15.23 4.87 -5.38
CA ILE A 128 16.28 3.84 -5.25
C ILE A 128 15.72 2.68 -4.44
N GLY A 129 15.88 1.45 -4.94
CA GLY A 129 15.30 0.24 -4.38
C GLY A 129 14.00 -0.20 -5.06
N ASP A 130 13.41 0.62 -5.95
CA ASP A 130 12.25 0.22 -6.72
C ASP A 130 12.57 -0.98 -7.62
N THR A 131 11.65 -1.94 -7.67
CA THR A 131 11.84 -3.22 -8.35
C THR A 131 10.62 -3.51 -9.22
N ILE A 132 10.87 -3.98 -10.45
CA ILE A 132 9.82 -4.38 -11.40
C ILE A 132 10.24 -5.69 -12.06
N ALA A 133 9.35 -6.70 -12.06
CA ALA A 133 9.56 -7.94 -12.77
C ALA A 133 8.96 -7.84 -14.19
N ILE A 134 9.65 -8.40 -15.19
CA ILE A 134 9.20 -8.40 -16.60
C ILE A 134 9.26 -9.82 -17.13
N TYR A 135 8.12 -10.33 -17.58
CA TYR A 135 7.99 -11.61 -18.25
C TYR A 135 7.66 -11.40 -19.73
N ASN A 136 8.50 -11.92 -20.61
CA ASN A 136 8.23 -11.95 -22.05
C ASN A 136 7.22 -13.05 -22.37
N ASN A 137 5.96 -12.68 -22.56
CA ASN A 137 4.88 -13.62 -22.91
C ASN A 137 4.74 -13.86 -24.42
N SER A 138 5.65 -13.33 -25.24
CA SER A 138 5.62 -13.53 -26.69
C SER A 138 6.33 -14.82 -27.12
N THR A 139 6.21 -15.12 -28.40
CA THR A 139 6.95 -16.20 -29.08
C THR A 139 8.25 -15.73 -29.69
N SER A 140 8.65 -14.48 -29.46
CA SER A 140 9.84 -13.83 -30.01
C SER A 140 10.61 -13.12 -28.90
N ASN A 141 11.86 -12.79 -29.18
CA ASN A 141 12.64 -11.92 -28.28
C ASN A 141 12.03 -10.51 -28.27
N ILE A 142 12.09 -9.86 -27.12
CA ILE A 142 11.74 -8.43 -26.96
C ILE A 142 12.97 -7.65 -26.51
N THR A 143 12.91 -6.33 -26.65
CA THR A 143 13.98 -5.45 -26.17
C THR A 143 13.55 -4.72 -24.92
N ILE A 144 14.41 -4.69 -23.91
CA ILE A 144 14.32 -3.77 -22.78
C ILE A 144 15.24 -2.60 -23.11
N THR A 145 14.65 -1.49 -23.49
CA THR A 145 15.33 -0.30 -24.00
C THR A 145 15.62 0.68 -22.88
N GLN A 146 16.86 1.12 -22.75
CA GLN A 146 17.17 2.28 -21.90
C GLN A 146 16.88 3.57 -22.65
N SER A 147 16.25 4.53 -22.00
CA SER A 147 16.12 5.90 -22.55
C SER A 147 17.45 6.63 -22.51
N ALA A 148 17.53 7.73 -23.24
CA ALA A 148 18.71 8.61 -23.20
C ALA A 148 18.98 9.06 -21.75
N GLY A 149 20.24 9.01 -21.32
CA GLY A 149 20.66 9.38 -19.98
C GLY A 149 20.50 8.25 -18.93
N VAL A 150 19.80 7.16 -19.25
CA VAL A 150 19.64 6.00 -18.35
C VAL A 150 20.80 5.02 -18.56
N THR A 151 21.34 4.52 -17.46
CA THR A 151 22.29 3.40 -17.46
C THR A 151 21.56 2.12 -17.06
N LEU A 152 21.40 1.19 -17.98
CA LEU A 152 20.88 -0.15 -17.72
C LEU A 152 22.04 -1.15 -17.71
N ARG A 153 22.39 -1.67 -16.53
CA ARG A 153 23.55 -2.57 -16.31
C ARG A 153 23.09 -4.01 -16.17
N LEU A 154 23.71 -4.91 -16.91
CA LEU A 154 23.52 -6.35 -16.69
C LEU A 154 24.24 -6.78 -15.41
N VAL A 155 23.53 -7.45 -14.50
CA VAL A 155 24.09 -7.92 -13.23
C VAL A 155 25.31 -8.82 -13.45
N GLY A 156 26.31 -8.68 -12.59
CA GLY A 156 27.53 -9.48 -12.66
C GLY A 156 28.49 -9.11 -13.80
N THR A 157 28.21 -8.03 -14.53
CA THR A 157 29.06 -7.56 -15.64
C THR A 157 29.26 -6.05 -15.61
N SER A 158 30.21 -5.53 -16.38
CA SER A 158 30.33 -4.09 -16.67
C SER A 158 29.49 -3.65 -17.86
N THR A 159 28.75 -4.56 -18.49
CA THR A 159 27.99 -4.27 -19.72
C THR A 159 26.78 -3.40 -19.43
N ILE A 160 26.67 -2.30 -20.15
CA ILE A 160 25.57 -1.34 -20.08
C ILE A 160 24.86 -1.27 -21.44
N GLY A 161 23.64 -0.77 -21.45
CA GLY A 161 22.83 -0.57 -22.66
C GLY A 161 21.52 -1.36 -22.64
N SER A 162 20.72 -1.21 -23.69
CA SER A 162 19.49 -1.97 -23.89
C SER A 162 19.77 -3.47 -23.92
N ARG A 163 18.81 -4.28 -23.49
CA ARG A 163 18.93 -5.73 -23.36
C ARG A 163 17.89 -6.45 -24.20
N THR A 164 18.28 -7.62 -24.71
CA THR A 164 17.32 -8.55 -25.30
C THR A 164 16.81 -9.51 -24.22
N LEU A 165 15.51 -9.66 -24.10
CA LEU A 165 14.87 -10.67 -23.29
C LEU A 165 14.27 -11.72 -24.21
N ALA A 166 14.81 -12.95 -24.15
CA ALA A 166 14.40 -14.07 -24.99
C ALA A 166 12.90 -14.36 -24.82
N GLN A 167 12.33 -15.07 -25.78
CA GLN A 167 10.94 -15.58 -25.63
C GLN A 167 10.84 -16.36 -24.33
N ARG A 168 9.73 -16.16 -23.57
CA ARG A 168 9.50 -16.77 -22.25
C ARG A 168 10.53 -16.44 -21.19
N GLY A 169 11.42 -15.47 -21.46
CA GLY A 169 12.39 -14.98 -20.50
C GLY A 169 11.70 -14.18 -19.39
N LEU A 170 12.32 -14.21 -18.21
CA LEU A 170 11.90 -13.44 -17.04
C LEU A 170 13.10 -12.66 -16.52
N CYS A 171 12.93 -11.37 -16.30
CA CYS A 171 13.95 -10.55 -15.68
C CYS A 171 13.36 -9.61 -14.62
N THR A 172 14.24 -9.07 -13.80
CA THR A 172 13.92 -8.08 -12.78
C THR A 172 14.78 -6.84 -12.99
N LEU A 173 14.16 -5.69 -12.97
CA LEU A 173 14.79 -4.38 -12.91
C LEU A 173 14.87 -3.94 -11.46
N LEU A 174 16.03 -3.46 -11.01
CA LEU A 174 16.25 -2.85 -9.70
C LEU A 174 16.90 -1.48 -9.89
N LYS A 175 16.28 -0.43 -9.36
CA LYS A 175 16.84 0.93 -9.39
C LYS A 175 17.90 1.07 -8.30
N VAL A 176 19.12 1.47 -8.70
CA VAL A 176 20.26 1.59 -7.79
C VAL A 176 20.87 2.99 -7.74
N GLY A 177 20.50 3.87 -8.65
CA GLY A 177 20.93 5.26 -8.71
C GLY A 177 19.90 6.15 -9.35
N SER A 178 20.15 7.47 -9.49
CA SER A 178 19.21 8.43 -10.05
C SER A 178 18.69 8.00 -11.43
N ASP A 179 19.61 7.68 -12.34
CA ASP A 179 19.31 7.16 -13.68
C ASP A 179 20.01 5.82 -13.94
N GLU A 180 20.30 5.05 -12.88
CA GLU A 180 20.95 3.74 -13.00
C GLU A 180 20.03 2.62 -12.52
N TRP A 181 19.94 1.59 -13.35
CA TRP A 181 19.20 0.37 -13.12
C TRP A 181 20.09 -0.85 -13.34
N ILE A 182 19.89 -1.86 -12.52
CA ILE A 182 20.42 -3.20 -12.71
C ILE A 182 19.33 -4.08 -13.27
N VAL A 183 19.66 -4.91 -14.26
CA VAL A 183 18.76 -5.94 -14.78
C VAL A 183 19.40 -7.32 -14.60
N SER A 184 18.59 -8.27 -14.11
CA SER A 184 18.98 -9.66 -13.93
C SER A 184 17.85 -10.59 -14.32
N GLY A 185 18.16 -11.81 -14.76
CA GLY A 185 17.13 -12.82 -15.03
C GLY A 185 17.52 -13.83 -16.09
N GLY A 186 16.66 -14.83 -16.27
CA GLY A 186 16.83 -15.86 -17.30
C GLY A 186 16.41 -15.37 -18.67
N GLY A 187 17.26 -15.60 -19.67
CA GLY A 187 16.99 -15.21 -21.06
C GLY A 187 17.41 -13.77 -21.40
N LEU A 188 18.21 -13.11 -20.58
CA LEU A 188 18.81 -11.82 -20.90
C LEU A 188 20.10 -11.98 -21.71
N ALA A 189 20.28 -11.11 -22.72
CA ALA A 189 21.48 -10.95 -23.50
C ALA A 189 21.77 -9.46 -23.79
#